data_36144552467218e840640d6af99b339c
#
_entry.id   36144552467218e840640d6af99b339c
#
_cell.length_a   1.000
_cell.length_b   1.000
_cell.length_c   1.000
_cell.angle_alpha   90.00
_cell.angle_beta   90.00
_cell.angle_gamma   90.00
#
_symmetry.space_group_name_H-M   'P 1'
#
loop_
_entity.id
_entity.type
_entity.pdbx_description
1 polymer ?
#
loop_
_entity_poly.entity_id
_entity_poly.type
_entity_poly.pdbx_seq_one_letter_code
_entity_poly.pdbx_strand_id
1 'polypeptide(L)'
;MRRLILSGLALFAASAQAPGRPVEAPRVFHYTLGQMRQYETSLRPRMNQYKQAAEQLANFGNQTAWLAHREADGLVEIHQDWSDLVFVVSGAASLRVGGEIERPYTESPRELRSTAARGGEIRQLQAGDVINVPAGVPHQFLVPAGQQITFFTMKIAKPQ
;
A
#
# COMPACT_ATOMS: atom_id res chain seq x y z
N MET A 1 5.71 52.43 69.14
CA MET A 1 5.68 51.12 68.51
C MET A 1 5.10 51.25 67.11
N ARG A 2 5.94 51.37 66.08
CA ARG A 2 5.51 51.45 64.65
C ARG A 2 5.74 50.05 64.00
N ARG A 3 4.66 49.43 63.57
CA ARG A 3 4.74 48.18 62.81
C ARG A 3 5.03 48.49 61.36
N LEU A 4 6.16 48.02 60.83
CA LEU A 4 6.46 47.92 59.38
C LEU A 4 5.64 46.80 58.76
N ILE A 5 4.85 47.14 57.76
CA ILE A 5 4.21 46.15 56.87
C ILE A 5 5.13 46.00 55.68
N LEU A 6 5.78 44.81 55.58
CA LEU A 6 6.48 44.43 54.35
C LEU A 6 5.47 43.93 53.34
N SER A 7 5.28 44.68 52.25
CA SER A 7 4.52 44.23 51.09
C SER A 7 5.43 43.37 50.22
N GLY A 8 5.20 42.07 50.23
CA GLY A 8 5.89 41.16 49.34
C GLY A 8 5.35 41.30 47.92
N LEU A 9 6.19 41.74 47.00
CA LEU A 9 5.90 41.74 45.56
C LEU A 9 6.15 40.36 45.03
N ALA A 10 5.08 39.61 44.69
CA ALA A 10 5.20 38.32 43.98
C ALA A 10 5.48 38.56 42.49
N LEU A 11 6.71 38.31 42.05
CA LEU A 11 7.04 38.26 40.65
C LEU A 11 6.40 36.98 40.03
N PHE A 12 5.36 37.17 39.23
CA PHE A 12 4.91 36.14 38.33
C PHE A 12 5.91 36.02 37.17
N ALA A 13 6.75 35.00 37.21
CA ALA A 13 7.53 34.63 36.06
C ALA A 13 6.59 34.01 35.01
N ALA A 14 6.28 34.78 33.95
CA ALA A 14 5.62 34.24 32.77
C ALA A 14 6.60 33.23 32.11
N SER A 15 6.32 31.96 32.23
CA SER A 15 7.01 30.92 31.47
C SER A 15 6.70 31.14 30.00
N ALA A 16 7.64 31.70 29.24
CA ALA A 16 7.57 31.73 27.78
C ALA A 16 7.53 30.29 27.29
N GLN A 17 6.37 29.86 26.81
CA GLN A 17 6.24 28.58 26.11
C GLN A 17 7.16 28.64 24.90
N ALA A 18 8.08 27.69 24.81
CA ALA A 18 8.92 27.53 23.63
C ALA A 18 8.03 27.42 22.38
N PRO A 19 8.37 28.13 21.28
CA PRO A 19 7.58 28.04 20.07
C PRO A 19 7.43 26.58 19.69
N GLY A 20 6.19 26.09 19.55
CA GLY A 20 5.86 24.75 19.16
C GLY A 20 6.61 24.40 17.87
N ARG A 21 7.19 23.21 17.80
CA ARG A 21 7.85 22.70 16.60
C ARG A 21 6.88 22.90 15.42
N PRO A 22 7.31 23.47 14.28
CA PRO A 22 6.42 23.61 13.13
C PRO A 22 5.82 22.24 12.79
N VAL A 23 4.50 22.14 12.75
CA VAL A 23 3.82 20.93 12.29
C VAL A 23 4.07 20.86 10.80
N GLU A 24 4.87 19.89 10.37
CA GLU A 24 5.12 19.66 8.95
C GLU A 24 3.77 19.35 8.28
N ALA A 25 3.45 20.07 7.20
CA ALA A 25 2.21 19.85 6.48
C ALA A 25 2.12 18.37 6.03
N PRO A 26 0.97 17.72 6.19
CA PRO A 26 0.83 16.33 5.77
C PRO A 26 1.19 16.21 4.30
N ARG A 27 2.01 15.20 3.96
CA ARG A 27 2.41 14.93 2.57
C ARG A 27 1.17 14.52 1.78
N VAL A 28 0.78 15.33 0.81
CA VAL A 28 -0.29 14.99 -0.13
C VAL A 28 0.27 14.04 -1.18
N PHE A 29 -0.35 12.86 -1.31
CA PHE A 29 -0.09 11.92 -2.39
C PHE A 29 -1.06 12.21 -3.54
N HIS A 30 -0.54 12.54 -4.72
CA HIS A 30 -1.34 12.83 -5.89
C HIS A 30 -0.62 12.35 -7.15
N TYR A 31 -1.26 11.46 -7.89
CA TYR A 31 -0.83 11.03 -9.21
C TYR A 31 -2.02 11.06 -10.17
N THR A 32 -1.84 11.65 -11.32
CA THR A 32 -2.80 11.56 -12.41
C THR A 32 -2.69 10.20 -13.10
N LEU A 33 -3.74 9.77 -13.78
CA LEU A 33 -3.71 8.56 -14.59
C LEU A 33 -2.59 8.61 -15.66
N GLY A 34 -2.34 9.80 -16.23
CA GLY A 34 -1.25 10.00 -17.18
C GLY A 34 0.12 9.73 -16.60
N GLN A 35 0.37 10.20 -15.38
CA GLN A 35 1.62 9.92 -14.64
C GLN A 35 1.76 8.42 -14.31
N MET A 36 0.69 7.75 -13.88
CA MET A 36 0.72 6.31 -13.62
C MET A 36 1.05 5.52 -14.90
N ARG A 37 0.53 5.92 -16.06
CA ARG A 37 0.88 5.30 -17.34
C ARG A 37 2.32 5.55 -17.77
N GLN A 38 2.92 6.70 -17.43
CA GLN A 38 4.36 6.94 -17.63
C GLN A 38 5.21 6.01 -16.79
N TYR A 39 4.81 5.73 -15.54
CA TYR A 39 5.47 4.73 -14.69
C TYR A 39 5.42 3.32 -15.30
N GLU A 40 4.32 2.92 -15.93
CA GLU A 40 4.26 1.63 -16.65
C GLU A 40 5.41 1.49 -17.64
N THR A 41 5.67 2.51 -18.46
CA THR A 41 6.78 2.52 -19.41
C THR A 41 8.14 2.34 -18.72
N SER A 42 8.30 2.89 -17.51
CA SER A 42 9.53 2.76 -16.72
C SER A 42 9.67 1.41 -16.02
N LEU A 43 8.56 0.73 -15.70
CA LEU A 43 8.55 -0.58 -15.04
C LEU A 43 8.88 -1.72 -16.01
N ARG A 44 8.40 -1.69 -17.24
CA ARG A 44 8.59 -2.77 -18.22
C ARG A 44 10.04 -3.20 -18.41
N PRO A 45 11.04 -2.33 -18.61
CA PRO A 45 12.44 -2.75 -18.74
C PRO A 45 13.05 -3.27 -17.44
N ARG A 46 12.39 -3.08 -16.29
CA ARG A 46 12.85 -3.53 -14.96
C ARG A 46 12.19 -4.83 -14.49
N MET A 47 11.40 -5.47 -15.35
CA MET A 47 10.75 -6.73 -15.00
C MET A 47 11.77 -7.80 -14.64
N ASN A 48 11.45 -8.56 -13.59
CA ASN A 48 12.22 -9.71 -13.17
C ASN A 48 11.94 -10.96 -14.04
N GLN A 49 12.56 -12.09 -13.71
CA GLN A 49 12.36 -13.37 -14.40
C GLN A 49 10.91 -13.88 -14.41
N TYR A 50 10.06 -13.40 -13.49
CA TYR A 50 8.63 -13.71 -13.42
C TYR A 50 7.78 -12.70 -14.21
N LYS A 51 8.40 -11.88 -15.05
CA LYS A 51 7.75 -10.83 -15.86
C LYS A 51 6.88 -9.89 -15.03
N GLN A 52 7.41 -9.44 -13.91
CA GLN A 52 6.75 -8.47 -13.06
C GLN A 52 7.76 -7.42 -12.55
N ALA A 53 7.28 -6.20 -12.38
CA ALA A 53 8.00 -5.11 -11.72
C ALA A 53 7.02 -4.30 -10.85
N ALA A 54 7.49 -3.78 -9.74
CA ALA A 54 6.71 -2.91 -8.88
C ALA A 54 7.59 -1.81 -8.30
N GLU A 55 6.98 -0.67 -8.00
CA GLU A 55 7.62 0.46 -7.35
C GLU A 55 6.74 1.00 -6.23
N GLN A 56 7.33 1.21 -5.07
CA GLN A 56 6.66 1.87 -3.96
C GLN A 56 6.67 3.38 -4.18
N LEU A 57 5.50 3.97 -4.37
CA LEU A 57 5.34 5.40 -4.62
C LEU A 57 5.27 6.21 -3.34
N ALA A 58 4.73 5.63 -2.27
CA ALA A 58 4.63 6.28 -0.96
C ALA A 58 4.51 5.28 0.19
N ASN A 59 4.90 5.74 1.39
CA ASN A 59 4.72 5.02 2.64
C ASN A 59 4.26 6.02 3.72
N PHE A 60 3.08 5.75 4.31
CA PHE A 60 2.46 6.56 5.35
C PHE A 60 2.39 5.83 6.71
N GLY A 61 3.14 4.72 6.85
CA GLY A 61 3.14 3.87 8.03
C GLY A 61 2.03 2.81 8.00
N ASN A 62 0.79 3.22 8.14
CA ASN A 62 -0.39 2.34 8.08
C ASN A 62 -0.95 2.14 6.66
N GLN A 63 -0.38 2.78 5.67
CA GLN A 63 -0.74 2.64 4.26
C GLN A 63 0.52 2.74 3.40
N THR A 64 0.59 1.95 2.34
CA THR A 64 1.65 2.06 1.32
C THR A 64 1.04 2.05 -0.07
N ALA A 65 1.56 2.92 -0.93
CA ALA A 65 1.11 3.04 -2.31
C ALA A 65 2.14 2.43 -3.26
N TRP A 66 1.70 1.60 -4.16
CA TRP A 66 2.53 0.89 -5.13
C TRP A 66 1.97 1.00 -6.54
N LEU A 67 2.83 0.99 -7.53
CA LEU A 67 2.47 0.70 -8.90
C LEU A 67 3.16 -0.58 -9.34
N ALA A 68 2.39 -1.50 -9.90
CA ALA A 68 2.88 -2.79 -10.36
C ALA A 68 2.51 -3.05 -11.82
N HIS A 69 3.40 -3.73 -12.53
CA HIS A 69 3.20 -4.18 -13.89
C HIS A 69 3.49 -5.67 -13.99
N ARG A 70 2.63 -6.43 -14.70
CA ARG A 70 2.76 -7.87 -14.89
C ARG A 70 2.47 -8.25 -16.34
N GLU A 71 3.28 -9.17 -16.90
CA GLU A 71 3.09 -9.81 -18.22
C GLU A 71 3.02 -11.36 -18.11
N ALA A 72 2.86 -11.88 -16.91
CA ALA A 72 2.65 -13.31 -16.62
C ALA A 72 1.90 -13.49 -15.31
N ASP A 73 1.46 -14.72 -15.04
CA ASP A 73 0.82 -15.09 -13.79
C ASP A 73 1.71 -14.73 -12.59
N GLY A 74 1.09 -14.16 -11.56
CA GLY A 74 1.72 -13.94 -10.27
C GLY A 74 1.73 -15.21 -9.40
N LEU A 75 2.48 -15.15 -8.31
CA LEU A 75 2.32 -16.12 -7.22
C LEU A 75 0.96 -15.92 -6.55
N VAL A 76 0.48 -16.95 -5.87
CA VAL A 76 -0.60 -16.80 -4.88
C VAL A 76 -0.04 -16.06 -3.69
N GLU A 77 -0.72 -15.00 -3.27
CA GLU A 77 -0.29 -14.10 -2.20
C GLU A 77 -1.32 -14.09 -1.06
N ILE A 78 -0.82 -14.06 0.19
CA ILE A 78 -1.64 -13.75 1.36
C ILE A 78 -0.88 -12.71 2.18
N HIS A 79 -1.47 -11.52 2.30
CA HIS A 79 -1.04 -10.47 3.21
C HIS A 79 -1.86 -10.57 4.49
N GLN A 80 -1.30 -11.10 5.57
CA GLN A 80 -2.08 -11.36 6.79
C GLN A 80 -2.54 -10.09 7.51
N ASP A 81 -1.79 -8.99 7.34
CA ASP A 81 -2.03 -7.72 8.02
C ASP A 81 -2.44 -6.57 7.10
N TRP A 82 -2.47 -6.81 5.79
CA TRP A 82 -2.72 -5.77 4.80
C TRP A 82 -3.85 -6.17 3.86
N SER A 83 -4.78 -5.27 3.63
CA SER A 83 -5.72 -5.36 2.51
C SER A 83 -5.14 -4.62 1.30
N ASP A 84 -5.45 -5.09 0.11
CA ASP A 84 -5.07 -4.47 -1.15
C ASP A 84 -6.27 -3.79 -1.80
N LEU A 85 -6.26 -2.46 -1.88
CA LEU A 85 -7.18 -1.72 -2.73
C LEU A 85 -6.51 -1.48 -4.08
N VAL A 86 -6.94 -2.20 -5.09
CA VAL A 86 -6.36 -2.21 -6.44
C VAL A 86 -7.19 -1.36 -7.37
N PHE A 87 -6.53 -0.49 -8.16
CA PHE A 87 -7.08 0.24 -9.29
C PHE A 87 -6.31 -0.13 -10.56
N VAL A 88 -6.99 -0.66 -11.57
CA VAL A 88 -6.37 -1.06 -12.84
C VAL A 88 -6.11 0.17 -13.70
N VAL A 89 -4.83 0.44 -13.97
CA VAL A 89 -4.36 1.61 -14.76
C VAL A 89 -4.43 1.33 -16.26
N SER A 90 -4.01 0.11 -16.66
CA SER A 90 -4.00 -0.30 -18.07
C SER A 90 -4.02 -1.83 -18.20
N GLY A 91 -4.40 -2.33 -19.37
CA GLY A 91 -4.45 -3.75 -19.69
C GLY A 91 -5.61 -4.48 -19.04
N ALA A 92 -5.48 -5.80 -18.97
CA ALA A 92 -6.50 -6.71 -18.42
C ALA A 92 -5.85 -7.96 -17.86
N ALA A 93 -6.49 -8.57 -16.87
CA ALA A 93 -6.10 -9.86 -16.26
C ALA A 93 -7.32 -10.51 -15.60
N SER A 94 -7.15 -11.75 -15.15
CA SER A 94 -8.05 -12.32 -14.17
C SER A 94 -7.42 -12.22 -12.77
N LEU A 95 -8.25 -12.03 -11.75
CA LEU A 95 -7.84 -12.14 -10.36
C LEU A 95 -8.57 -13.34 -9.72
N ARG A 96 -7.82 -14.33 -9.28
CA ARG A 96 -8.34 -15.35 -8.38
C ARG A 96 -8.40 -14.78 -6.98
N VAL A 97 -9.52 -14.94 -6.29
CA VAL A 97 -9.75 -14.47 -4.91
C VAL A 97 -10.30 -15.62 -4.08
N GLY A 98 -9.74 -15.83 -2.89
CA GLY A 98 -10.10 -16.94 -2.02
C GLY A 98 -9.51 -18.27 -2.48
N GLY A 99 -10.13 -19.36 -2.05
CA GLY A 99 -9.63 -20.72 -2.28
C GLY A 99 -8.61 -21.13 -1.22
N GLU A 100 -8.01 -22.29 -1.46
CA GLU A 100 -7.01 -22.91 -0.59
C GLU A 100 -5.62 -22.79 -1.22
N ILE A 101 -4.69 -22.18 -0.50
CA ILE A 101 -3.29 -22.04 -0.92
C ILE A 101 -2.57 -23.39 -0.71
N GLU A 102 -1.90 -23.90 -1.73
CA GLU A 102 -1.19 -25.18 -1.68
C GLU A 102 0.29 -24.96 -1.34
N ARG A 103 0.79 -25.69 -0.34
CA ARG A 103 2.21 -25.65 0.07
C ARG A 103 2.78 -24.25 0.20
N PRO A 104 2.15 -23.39 1.03
CA PRO A 104 2.63 -22.03 1.20
C PRO A 104 4.01 -21.99 1.86
N TYR A 105 4.79 -20.97 1.51
CA TYR A 105 6.00 -20.61 2.21
C TYR A 105 5.90 -19.16 2.72
N THR A 106 6.63 -18.87 3.79
CA THR A 106 6.72 -17.50 4.33
C THR A 106 7.82 -16.74 3.58
N GLU A 107 7.44 -15.71 2.84
CA GLU A 107 8.37 -14.82 2.15
C GLU A 107 8.99 -13.81 3.12
N SER A 108 8.17 -13.26 3.99
CA SER A 108 8.54 -12.36 5.07
C SER A 108 7.51 -12.49 6.20
N PRO A 109 7.73 -11.93 7.40
CA PRO A 109 6.76 -12.03 8.48
C PRO A 109 5.35 -11.64 8.02
N ARG A 110 4.39 -12.56 8.19
CA ARG A 110 2.96 -12.41 7.87
C ARG A 110 2.65 -12.25 6.36
N GLU A 111 3.61 -12.59 5.49
CA GLU A 111 3.48 -12.63 4.03
C GLU A 111 3.68 -14.07 3.54
N LEU A 112 2.63 -14.68 3.02
CA LEU A 112 2.68 -16.03 2.48
C LEU A 112 2.62 -16.02 0.96
N ARG A 113 3.34 -16.94 0.34
CA ARG A 113 3.37 -17.14 -1.11
C ARG A 113 3.22 -18.62 -1.45
N SER A 114 2.70 -18.89 -2.64
CA SER A 114 2.72 -20.20 -3.25
C SER A 114 2.68 -20.12 -4.78
N THR A 115 3.08 -21.19 -5.42
CA THR A 115 2.92 -21.35 -6.88
C THR A 115 1.53 -21.88 -7.27
N ALA A 116 0.73 -22.37 -6.30
CA ALA A 116 -0.55 -23.00 -6.58
C ALA A 116 -1.62 -22.69 -5.52
N ALA A 117 -2.86 -22.58 -5.99
CA ALA A 117 -4.06 -22.56 -5.16
C ALA A 117 -5.16 -23.38 -5.82
N ARG A 118 -6.07 -23.94 -5.01
CA ARG A 118 -7.24 -24.70 -5.45
C ARG A 118 -8.50 -23.90 -5.17
N GLY A 119 -9.43 -23.92 -6.13
CA GLY A 119 -10.70 -23.20 -5.98
C GLY A 119 -10.51 -21.67 -6.05
N GLY A 120 -11.34 -20.96 -5.31
CA GLY A 120 -11.44 -19.51 -5.37
C GLY A 120 -12.34 -19.02 -6.49
N GLU A 121 -12.71 -17.75 -6.44
CA GLU A 121 -13.51 -17.08 -7.45
C GLU A 121 -12.59 -16.36 -8.44
N ILE A 122 -12.94 -16.41 -9.72
CA ILE A 122 -12.22 -15.68 -10.78
C ILE A 122 -12.97 -14.40 -11.12
N ARG A 123 -12.30 -13.27 -10.95
CA ARG A 123 -12.79 -11.94 -11.34
C ARG A 123 -12.01 -11.47 -12.57
N GLN A 124 -12.73 -11.05 -13.62
CA GLN A 124 -12.11 -10.38 -14.76
C GLN A 124 -11.84 -8.92 -14.38
N LEU A 125 -10.64 -8.44 -14.68
CA LEU A 125 -10.22 -7.07 -14.42
C LEU A 125 -9.78 -6.41 -15.72
N GLN A 126 -10.16 -5.16 -15.90
CA GLN A 126 -9.77 -4.30 -17.02
C GLN A 126 -9.47 -2.89 -16.54
N ALA A 127 -8.87 -2.09 -17.41
CA ALA A 127 -8.55 -0.69 -17.08
C ALA A 127 -9.78 0.07 -16.58
N GLY A 128 -9.64 0.75 -15.45
CA GLY A 128 -10.69 1.49 -14.74
C GLY A 128 -11.36 0.71 -13.60
N ASP A 129 -11.18 -0.60 -13.53
CA ASP A 129 -11.75 -1.40 -12.44
C ASP A 129 -11.06 -1.11 -11.10
N VAL A 130 -11.86 -1.23 -10.03
CA VAL A 130 -11.40 -1.17 -8.64
C VAL A 130 -11.82 -2.44 -7.94
N ILE A 131 -10.90 -3.07 -7.22
CA ILE A 131 -11.19 -4.22 -6.38
C ILE A 131 -10.45 -4.10 -5.04
N ASN A 132 -11.12 -4.49 -3.96
CA ASN A 132 -10.51 -4.62 -2.64
C ASN A 132 -10.36 -6.10 -2.29
N VAL A 133 -9.13 -6.51 -1.96
CA VAL A 133 -8.83 -7.82 -1.40
C VAL A 133 -8.56 -7.65 0.10
N PRO A 134 -9.42 -8.18 0.98
CA PRO A 134 -9.21 -8.06 2.42
C PRO A 134 -7.94 -8.75 2.90
N ALA A 135 -7.41 -8.31 4.04
CA ALA A 135 -6.29 -8.97 4.70
C ALA A 135 -6.60 -10.45 4.98
N GLY A 136 -5.62 -11.31 4.78
CA GLY A 136 -5.72 -12.76 4.98
C GLY A 136 -6.39 -13.52 3.83
N VAL A 137 -6.92 -12.84 2.82
CA VAL A 137 -7.56 -13.51 1.67
C VAL A 137 -6.51 -13.91 0.63
N PRO A 138 -6.40 -15.21 0.27
CA PRO A 138 -5.56 -15.66 -0.83
C PRO A 138 -5.98 -14.97 -2.14
N HIS A 139 -5.01 -14.52 -2.93
CA HIS A 139 -5.31 -13.96 -4.24
C HIS A 139 -4.14 -14.15 -5.21
N GLN A 140 -4.44 -14.13 -6.50
CA GLN A 140 -3.46 -14.36 -7.56
C GLN A 140 -3.87 -13.64 -8.83
N PHE A 141 -3.00 -12.79 -9.37
CA PHE A 141 -3.17 -12.27 -10.73
C PHE A 141 -2.82 -13.35 -11.74
N LEU A 142 -3.72 -13.58 -12.69
CA LEU A 142 -3.58 -14.50 -13.80
C LEU A 142 -3.55 -13.68 -15.09
N VAL A 143 -2.40 -13.63 -15.74
CA VAL A 143 -2.15 -12.83 -16.93
C VAL A 143 -1.82 -13.74 -18.11
N PRO A 144 -2.78 -13.96 -19.04
CA PRO A 144 -2.56 -14.82 -20.18
C PRO A 144 -1.36 -14.36 -21.03
N ALA A 145 -0.71 -15.33 -21.70
CA ALA A 145 0.41 -15.03 -22.58
C ALA A 145 0.05 -13.95 -23.62
N GLY A 146 0.92 -12.97 -23.78
CA GLY A 146 0.72 -11.84 -24.69
C GLY A 146 -0.18 -10.72 -24.16
N GLN A 147 -0.73 -10.87 -22.95
CA GLN A 147 -1.45 -9.84 -22.25
C GLN A 147 -0.59 -9.19 -21.15
N GLN A 148 -1.07 -8.10 -20.60
CA GLN A 148 -0.43 -7.38 -19.51
C GLN A 148 -1.48 -6.70 -18.63
N ILE A 149 -1.11 -6.40 -17.40
CA ILE A 149 -1.86 -5.54 -16.50
C ILE A 149 -0.91 -4.62 -15.75
N THR A 150 -1.27 -3.34 -15.70
CA THR A 150 -0.64 -2.35 -14.80
C THR A 150 -1.70 -1.88 -13.82
N PHE A 151 -1.39 -1.90 -12.55
CA PHE A 151 -2.32 -1.50 -11.52
C PHE A 151 -1.61 -0.71 -10.41
N PHE A 152 -2.33 0.26 -9.89
CA PHE A 152 -2.01 0.92 -8.64
C PHE A 152 -2.64 0.11 -7.50
N THR A 153 -1.91 -0.09 -6.41
CA THR A 153 -2.47 -0.66 -5.19
C THR A 153 -2.13 0.18 -3.97
N MET A 154 -3.14 0.40 -3.14
CA MET A 154 -2.97 0.91 -1.80
C MET A 154 -3.05 -0.28 -0.84
N LYS A 155 -1.94 -0.63 -0.22
CA LYS A 155 -1.95 -1.58 0.90
C LYS A 155 -2.34 -0.82 2.16
N ILE A 156 -3.35 -1.31 2.86
CA ILE A 156 -3.94 -0.68 4.04
C ILE A 156 -3.82 -1.65 5.20
N ALA A 157 -3.14 -1.22 6.26
CA ALA A 157 -2.94 -2.05 7.45
C ALA A 157 -4.29 -2.39 8.12
N LYS A 158 -4.43 -3.63 8.53
CA LYS A 158 -5.56 -4.10 9.34
C LYS A 158 -5.62 -3.28 10.64
N PRO A 159 -6.80 -2.85 11.10
CA PRO A 159 -6.94 -2.24 12.42
C PRO A 159 -6.40 -3.16 13.53
N GLN A 160 -5.66 -2.57 14.46
CA GLN A 160 -5.18 -3.25 15.65
C GLN A 160 -6.31 -3.39 16.69
#